data_4b934867055ea4852112e88437fd6f9a
#
_entry.id   4b934867055ea4852112e88437fd6f9a
#
_cell.length_a   1.000
_cell.length_b   1.000
_cell.length_c   1.000
_cell.angle_alpha   90.00
_cell.angle_beta   90.00
_cell.angle_gamma   90.00
#
_symmetry.space_group_name_H-M   'P 1'
#
loop_
_entity.id
_entity.type
_entity.pdbx_description
1 polymer ?
#
loop_
_entity_poly.entity_id
_entity_poly.type
_entity_poly.pdbx_seq_one_letter_code
_entity_poly.pdbx_strand_id
1 'polypeptide(L)'
;MLPESGVLDITEARKQIQGVLLHCPDAAVMFRLHVNPPFWWLKRHPEECCLFADDTLQPEPYRPAHQNYLWQELNTVPRCSYASQAWQQWMEGQVAEFCRQLAGTPEGRHVMGIQIANGLNGEHHQWAFVKHDPDVSEPMQRYFRQFLKEKYRTDKALRKAWRQSSVTLATAAVPGM
;
A
#
# COMPACT_ATOMS: atom_id res chain seq x y z
N MET A 1 4.50 13.67 -6.16
CA MET A 1 5.19 12.40 -6.54
C MET A 1 6.42 12.27 -5.67
N LEU A 2 6.70 11.09 -5.13
CA LEU A 2 7.90 10.84 -4.33
C LEU A 2 9.08 10.59 -5.29
N PRO A 3 10.01 11.53 -5.43
CA PRO A 3 11.12 11.38 -6.34
C PRO A 3 12.16 10.38 -5.81
N GLU A 4 12.95 9.82 -6.72
CA GLU A 4 14.03 8.90 -6.39
C GLU A 4 15.13 9.57 -5.54
N SER A 5 15.25 10.89 -5.64
CA SER A 5 16.16 11.71 -4.82
C SER A 5 15.84 11.71 -3.31
N GLY A 6 14.69 11.18 -2.91
CA GLY A 6 14.24 11.16 -1.50
C GLY A 6 13.76 12.50 -0.95
N VAL A 7 13.80 13.58 -1.76
CA VAL A 7 13.30 14.89 -1.33
C VAL A 7 11.81 14.97 -1.64
N LEU A 8 11.00 15.02 -0.59
CA LEU A 8 9.55 15.17 -0.71
C LEU A 8 9.21 16.62 -1.11
N ASP A 9 8.47 16.77 -2.21
CA ASP A 9 7.93 18.05 -2.66
C ASP A 9 6.43 18.14 -2.40
N ILE A 10 6.01 19.10 -1.59
CA ILE A 10 4.61 19.34 -1.22
C ILE A 10 3.94 20.45 -2.05
N THR A 11 4.62 20.97 -3.08
CA THR A 11 4.13 22.11 -3.86
C THR A 11 2.74 21.87 -4.44
N GLU A 12 2.50 20.71 -5.03
CA GLU A 12 1.19 20.38 -5.60
C GLU A 12 0.10 20.21 -4.54
N ALA A 13 0.43 19.64 -3.38
CA ALA A 13 -0.51 19.55 -2.27
C ALA A 13 -0.94 20.95 -1.78
N ARG A 14 0.02 21.86 -1.65
CA ARG A 14 -0.27 23.25 -1.28
C ARG A 14 -1.16 23.94 -2.32
N LYS A 15 -0.86 23.81 -3.61
CA LYS A 15 -1.69 24.37 -4.69
C LYS A 15 -3.13 23.89 -4.65
N GLN A 16 -3.35 22.59 -4.38
CA GLN A 16 -4.69 22.04 -4.25
C GLN A 16 -5.45 22.67 -3.09
N ILE A 17 -4.81 22.81 -1.92
CA ILE A 17 -5.41 23.48 -0.77
C ILE A 17 -5.69 24.95 -1.08
N GLN A 18 -4.74 25.67 -1.66
CA GLN A 18 -4.91 27.07 -2.09
C GLN A 18 -6.10 27.22 -3.05
N GLY A 19 -6.29 26.28 -3.98
CA GLY A 19 -7.44 26.28 -4.89
C GLY A 19 -8.79 26.22 -4.15
N VAL A 20 -8.87 25.43 -3.07
CA VAL A 20 -10.06 25.37 -2.22
C VAL A 20 -10.25 26.69 -1.48
N LEU A 21 -9.18 27.19 -0.85
CA LEU A 21 -9.21 28.41 -0.03
C LEU A 21 -9.49 29.70 -0.84
N LEU A 22 -9.18 29.70 -2.14
CA LEU A 22 -9.51 30.80 -3.04
C LEU A 22 -11.02 31.03 -3.11
N HIS A 23 -11.83 29.96 -3.02
CA HIS A 23 -13.29 30.04 -3.11
C HIS A 23 -13.96 29.97 -1.74
N CYS A 24 -13.32 29.36 -0.76
CA CYS A 24 -13.82 29.25 0.61
C CYS A 24 -12.66 29.44 1.60
N PRO A 25 -12.34 30.68 1.99
CA PRO A 25 -11.18 31.01 2.81
C PRO A 25 -11.12 30.32 4.16
N ASP A 26 -12.28 30.00 4.75
CA ASP A 26 -12.40 29.37 6.05
C ASP A 26 -12.63 27.85 5.97
N ALA A 27 -12.41 27.23 4.78
CA ALA A 27 -12.63 25.82 4.61
C ALA A 27 -11.70 24.99 5.50
N ALA A 28 -12.29 23.97 6.16
CA ALA A 28 -11.53 22.88 6.77
C ALA A 28 -11.34 21.77 5.73
N VAL A 29 -10.08 21.43 5.43
CA VAL A 29 -9.72 20.55 4.33
C VAL A 29 -9.36 19.15 4.87
N MET A 30 -10.04 18.12 4.38
CA MET A 30 -9.59 16.73 4.51
C MET A 30 -8.71 16.40 3.29
N PHE A 31 -7.42 16.17 3.51
CA PHE A 31 -6.49 15.84 2.43
C PHE A 31 -6.40 14.33 2.22
N ARG A 32 -6.64 13.86 1.00
CA ARG A 32 -6.49 12.45 0.65
C ARG A 32 -5.09 12.19 0.12
N LEU A 33 -4.29 11.45 0.87
CA LEU A 33 -2.91 11.12 0.54
C LEU A 33 -2.81 9.68 0.02
N HIS A 34 -2.43 9.53 -1.26
CA HIS A 34 -2.15 8.23 -1.83
C HIS A 34 -0.75 7.77 -1.48
N VAL A 35 -0.66 6.61 -0.83
CA VAL A 35 0.60 6.03 -0.34
C VAL A 35 1.06 4.82 -1.15
N ASN A 36 0.63 4.71 -2.40
CA ASN A 36 1.15 3.67 -3.29
C ASN A 36 2.66 3.87 -3.51
N PRO A 37 3.47 2.80 -3.48
CA PRO A 37 4.90 2.92 -3.77
C PRO A 37 5.15 3.46 -5.17
N PRO A 38 6.15 4.32 -5.36
CA PRO A 38 6.56 4.78 -6.68
C PRO A 38 7.22 3.63 -7.46
N PHE A 39 7.19 3.71 -8.80
CA PHE A 39 7.75 2.68 -9.67
C PHE A 39 9.19 2.33 -9.41
N TRP A 40 10.02 3.34 -9.17
CA TRP A 40 11.44 3.12 -8.90
C TRP A 40 11.64 2.27 -7.63
N TRP A 41 10.78 2.44 -6.62
CA TRP A 41 10.84 1.65 -5.39
C TRP A 41 10.45 0.20 -5.68
N LEU A 42 9.35 -0.04 -6.40
CA LEU A 42 8.90 -1.38 -6.78
C LEU A 42 9.94 -2.13 -7.63
N LYS A 43 10.60 -1.43 -8.55
CA LYS A 43 11.68 -2.01 -9.37
C LYS A 43 12.92 -2.40 -8.56
N ARG A 44 13.18 -1.69 -7.46
CA ARG A 44 14.31 -2.00 -6.55
C ARG A 44 13.98 -3.06 -5.52
N HIS A 45 12.71 -3.31 -5.28
CA HIS A 45 12.20 -4.23 -4.27
C HIS A 45 11.21 -5.24 -4.85
N PRO A 46 11.59 -6.01 -5.88
CA PRO A 46 10.69 -7.00 -6.49
C PRO A 46 10.26 -8.08 -5.50
N GLU A 47 11.09 -8.40 -4.50
CA GLU A 47 10.82 -9.34 -3.42
C GLU A 47 9.71 -8.88 -2.46
N GLU A 48 9.40 -7.58 -2.45
CA GLU A 48 8.36 -6.96 -1.61
C GLU A 48 7.04 -6.77 -2.38
N CYS A 49 6.99 -7.26 -3.63
CA CYS A 49 5.78 -7.15 -4.44
C CYS A 49 4.77 -8.24 -4.12
N CYS A 50 3.49 -7.90 -4.34
CA CYS A 50 2.37 -8.83 -4.25
C CYS A 50 2.52 -9.95 -5.28
N LEU A 51 2.31 -11.20 -4.85
CA LEU A 51 2.22 -12.38 -5.71
C LEU A 51 0.80 -12.93 -5.60
N PHE A 52 0.19 -13.24 -6.74
CA PHE A 52 -1.12 -13.86 -6.78
C PHE A 52 -1.01 -15.38 -6.75
N ALA A 53 -2.08 -16.08 -6.32
CA ALA A 53 -2.05 -17.51 -6.09
C ALA A 53 -1.78 -18.35 -7.37
N ASP A 54 -1.97 -17.79 -8.54
CA ASP A 54 -1.65 -18.35 -9.84
C ASP A 54 -0.25 -17.97 -10.36
N ASP A 55 0.66 -17.55 -9.47
CA ASP A 55 1.99 -17.06 -9.78
C ASP A 55 2.03 -15.79 -10.63
N THR A 56 0.92 -15.09 -10.77
CA THR A 56 0.85 -13.85 -11.52
C THR A 56 1.38 -12.69 -10.67
N LEU A 57 2.48 -12.09 -11.11
CA LEU A 57 3.02 -10.85 -10.53
C LEU A 57 2.29 -9.62 -11.03
N GLN A 58 1.73 -9.71 -12.23
CA GLN A 58 1.12 -8.61 -12.95
C GLN A 58 -0.16 -9.09 -13.62
N PRO A 59 -1.25 -9.17 -12.86
CA PRO A 59 -2.53 -9.54 -13.43
C PRO A 59 -2.97 -8.52 -14.49
N GLU A 60 -3.91 -8.92 -15.32
CA GLU A 60 -4.43 -8.14 -16.48
C GLU A 60 -4.41 -6.63 -16.27
N PRO A 61 -3.94 -5.88 -17.27
CA PRO A 61 -3.86 -4.43 -17.15
C PRO A 61 -5.26 -3.86 -16.88
N TYR A 62 -5.39 -3.16 -15.77
CA TYR A 62 -6.57 -2.34 -15.55
C TYR A 62 -6.56 -1.24 -16.62
N ARG A 63 -7.54 -1.28 -17.53
CA ARG A 63 -7.75 -0.23 -18.53
C ARG A 63 -8.87 0.67 -18.02
N PRO A 64 -8.54 1.81 -17.38
CA PRO A 64 -9.56 2.79 -17.07
C PRO A 64 -10.12 3.36 -18.38
N ALA A 65 -11.38 3.72 -18.38
CA ALA A 65 -12.04 4.35 -19.53
C ALA A 65 -11.35 5.66 -19.96
N HIS A 66 -10.57 6.28 -19.06
CA HIS A 66 -9.78 7.47 -19.32
C HIS A 66 -8.30 7.10 -19.37
N GLN A 67 -7.82 6.90 -20.59
CA GLN A 67 -6.41 6.58 -20.85
C GLN A 67 -5.56 7.83 -20.64
N ASN A 68 -4.86 7.90 -19.52
CA ASN A 68 -3.65 8.69 -19.46
C ASN A 68 -2.43 7.74 -19.40
N TYR A 69 -1.29 8.19 -19.90
CA TYR A 69 -0.05 7.43 -20.01
C TYR A 69 0.46 6.91 -18.65
N LEU A 70 0.16 7.59 -17.56
CA LEU A 70 0.53 7.16 -16.20
C LEU A 70 -0.07 5.78 -15.85
N TRP A 71 -1.28 5.51 -16.34
CA TRP A 71 -1.93 4.24 -16.11
C TRP A 71 -1.32 3.11 -16.94
N GLN A 72 -0.79 3.41 -18.13
CA GLN A 72 -0.07 2.42 -18.93
C GLN A 72 1.22 1.97 -18.23
N GLU A 73 1.99 2.90 -17.68
CA GLU A 73 3.19 2.57 -16.89
C GLU A 73 2.81 1.80 -15.63
N LEU A 74 1.74 2.19 -14.93
CA LEU A 74 1.24 1.53 -13.73
C LEU A 74 0.87 0.06 -13.98
N ASN A 75 0.47 -0.30 -15.18
CA ASN A 75 0.14 -1.67 -15.56
C ASN A 75 1.35 -2.56 -15.87
N THR A 76 2.53 -1.97 -15.99
CA THR A 76 3.76 -2.71 -16.32
C THR A 76 4.60 -3.09 -15.10
N VAL A 77 4.18 -2.69 -13.90
CA VAL A 77 4.96 -2.88 -12.67
C VAL A 77 4.12 -3.64 -11.65
N PRO A 78 4.67 -4.65 -10.98
CA PRO A 78 4.02 -5.33 -9.87
C PRO A 78 3.58 -4.33 -8.78
N ARG A 79 2.61 -4.72 -7.96
CA ARG A 79 2.17 -3.94 -6.81
C ARG A 79 2.90 -4.41 -5.56
N CYS A 80 3.04 -3.52 -4.59
CA CYS A 80 3.60 -3.89 -3.30
C CYS A 80 2.64 -4.79 -2.52
N SER A 81 3.20 -5.76 -1.82
CA SER A 81 2.47 -6.48 -0.78
C SER A 81 2.12 -5.53 0.36
N TYR A 82 0.88 -5.57 0.83
CA TYR A 82 0.48 -4.78 2.01
C TYR A 82 1.15 -5.26 3.30
N ALA A 83 1.68 -6.47 3.30
CA ALA A 83 2.45 -7.03 4.40
C ALA A 83 3.96 -6.68 4.33
N SER A 84 4.41 -5.94 3.32
CA SER A 84 5.80 -5.50 3.22
C SER A 84 6.16 -4.52 4.33
N GLN A 85 6.97 -4.97 5.28
CA GLN A 85 7.48 -4.12 6.36
C GLN A 85 8.45 -3.06 5.82
N ALA A 86 9.24 -3.40 4.81
CA ALA A 86 10.16 -2.47 4.17
C ALA A 86 9.41 -1.27 3.56
N TRP A 87 8.31 -1.53 2.86
CA TRP A 87 7.47 -0.47 2.32
C TRP A 87 6.77 0.33 3.42
N GLN A 88 6.20 -0.35 4.43
CA GLN A 88 5.51 0.32 5.54
C GLN A 88 6.44 1.30 6.25
N GLN A 89 7.64 0.87 6.62
CA GLN A 89 8.62 1.72 7.31
C GLN A 89 9.09 2.90 6.45
N TRP A 90 9.36 2.64 5.16
CA TRP A 90 9.75 3.70 4.25
C TRP A 90 8.62 4.74 4.09
N MET A 91 7.39 4.28 3.88
CA MET A 91 6.23 5.13 3.68
C MET A 91 5.86 5.91 4.96
N GLU A 92 5.99 5.29 6.13
CA GLU A 92 5.81 5.98 7.42
C GLU A 92 6.70 7.23 7.50
N GLY A 93 7.98 7.10 7.15
CA GLY A 93 8.89 8.23 7.08
C GLY A 93 8.44 9.31 6.08
N GLN A 94 7.94 8.91 4.92
CA GLN A 94 7.44 9.86 3.90
C GLN A 94 6.17 10.58 4.35
N VAL A 95 5.25 9.87 4.99
CA VAL A 95 4.01 10.47 5.52
C VAL A 95 4.32 11.44 6.68
N ALA A 96 5.22 11.05 7.58
CA ALA A 96 5.65 11.92 8.68
C ALA A 96 6.29 13.21 8.15
N GLU A 97 7.16 13.11 7.15
CA GLU A 97 7.81 14.26 6.52
C GLU A 97 6.78 15.15 5.78
N PHE A 98 5.82 14.54 5.06
CA PHE A 98 4.72 15.26 4.44
C PHE A 98 3.93 16.08 5.46
N CYS A 99 3.53 15.46 6.55
CA CYS A 99 2.80 16.12 7.64
C CYS A 99 3.61 17.26 8.24
N ARG A 100 4.90 17.03 8.50
CA ARG A 100 5.80 18.03 9.08
C ARG A 100 5.95 19.25 8.18
N GLN A 101 6.19 19.03 6.89
CA GLN A 101 6.33 20.15 5.92
C GLN A 101 5.03 20.92 5.78
N LEU A 102 3.90 20.20 5.63
CA LEU A 102 2.58 20.83 5.44
C LEU A 102 2.18 21.65 6.66
N ALA A 103 2.39 21.13 7.86
CA ALA A 103 2.10 21.85 9.12
C ALA A 103 2.89 23.17 9.25
N GLY A 104 4.05 23.26 8.62
CA GLY A 104 4.86 24.49 8.57
C GLY A 104 4.37 25.55 7.58
N THR A 105 3.25 25.32 6.88
CA THR A 105 2.72 26.23 5.85
C THR A 105 1.43 26.91 6.28
N PRO A 106 1.08 28.10 5.72
CA PRO A 106 -0.22 28.71 5.96
C PRO A 106 -1.39 27.78 5.58
N GLU A 107 -1.28 27.05 4.48
CA GLU A 107 -2.29 26.12 3.98
C GLU A 107 -2.52 24.96 4.94
N GLY A 108 -1.46 24.49 5.61
CA GLY A 108 -1.52 23.39 6.56
C GLY A 108 -2.41 23.67 7.76
N ARG A 109 -2.63 24.93 8.12
CA ARG A 109 -3.55 25.33 9.21
C ARG A 109 -5.02 25.03 8.91
N HIS A 110 -5.36 24.86 7.65
CA HIS A 110 -6.69 24.52 7.17
C HIS A 110 -6.91 23.02 7.04
N VAL A 111 -5.85 22.20 7.18
CA VAL A 111 -5.96 20.76 7.09
C VAL A 111 -6.42 20.18 8.41
N MET A 112 -7.66 19.70 8.46
CA MET A 112 -8.26 19.09 9.63
C MET A 112 -7.91 17.61 9.80
N GLY A 113 -7.44 16.96 8.74
CA GLY A 113 -7.06 15.55 8.75
C GLY A 113 -6.52 15.05 7.42
N ILE A 114 -5.91 13.87 7.47
CA ILE A 114 -5.37 13.19 6.30
C ILE A 114 -6.02 11.82 6.21
N GLN A 115 -6.66 11.54 5.07
CA GLN A 115 -7.14 10.22 4.70
C GLN A 115 -6.00 9.48 3.98
N ILE A 116 -5.50 8.43 4.57
CA ILE A 116 -4.53 7.54 3.91
C ILE A 116 -5.29 6.69 2.89
N ALA A 117 -4.83 6.70 1.65
CA ALA A 117 -5.40 5.97 0.53
C ALA A 117 -4.33 5.08 -0.13
N ASN A 118 -4.67 3.84 -0.42
CA ASN A 118 -3.77 2.88 -1.04
C ASN A 118 -4.55 1.95 -1.98
N GLY A 119 -3.85 1.26 -2.87
CA GLY A 119 -4.45 0.32 -3.79
C GLY A 119 -5.32 0.97 -4.86
N LEU A 120 -6.26 0.19 -5.37
CA LEU A 120 -7.19 0.64 -6.40
C LEU A 120 -8.14 1.70 -5.83
N ASN A 121 -8.20 2.85 -6.48
CA ASN A 121 -9.02 3.99 -6.06
C ASN A 121 -8.82 4.44 -4.60
N GLY A 122 -7.75 3.97 -3.96
CA GLY A 122 -7.47 4.26 -2.55
C GLY A 122 -8.30 3.46 -1.54
N GLU A 123 -8.83 2.33 -1.94
CA GLU A 123 -9.74 1.48 -1.16
C GLU A 123 -9.04 0.30 -0.47
N HIS A 124 -7.71 0.31 -0.45
CA HIS A 124 -6.87 -0.70 0.24
C HIS A 124 -7.09 -2.14 -0.24
N HIS A 125 -7.36 -2.34 -1.52
CA HIS A 125 -7.38 -3.65 -2.13
C HIS A 125 -6.40 -3.76 -3.30
N GLN A 126 -5.96 -4.98 -3.58
CA GLN A 126 -5.02 -5.24 -4.67
C GLN A 126 -5.71 -5.15 -6.03
N TRP A 127 -4.92 -4.76 -7.03
CA TRP A 127 -5.38 -4.78 -8.41
C TRP A 127 -5.72 -6.21 -8.83
N ALA A 128 -6.77 -6.35 -9.65
CA ALA A 128 -7.25 -7.64 -10.17
C ALA A 128 -7.71 -8.68 -9.12
N PHE A 129 -7.92 -8.29 -7.86
CA PHE A 129 -8.42 -9.19 -6.80
C PHE A 129 -9.73 -9.92 -7.15
N VAL A 130 -10.47 -9.43 -8.15
CA VAL A 130 -11.72 -10.07 -8.62
C VAL A 130 -11.46 -11.34 -9.42
N LYS A 131 -10.30 -11.44 -10.07
CA LYS A 131 -9.93 -12.58 -10.93
C LYS A 131 -8.80 -13.43 -10.35
N HIS A 132 -7.97 -12.84 -9.51
CA HIS A 132 -6.76 -13.46 -8.98
C HIS A 132 -6.73 -13.29 -7.47
N ASP A 133 -6.33 -14.33 -6.74
CA ASP A 133 -6.22 -14.27 -5.29
C ASP A 133 -4.91 -13.60 -4.86
N PRO A 134 -4.93 -12.36 -4.35
CA PRO A 134 -3.82 -11.80 -3.64
C PRO A 134 -3.91 -12.23 -2.14
N ASP A 135 -2.89 -12.27 -1.40
CA ASP A 135 -1.48 -12.07 -1.68
C ASP A 135 -0.74 -13.26 -1.10
N VAL A 136 -0.03 -14.01 -1.92
CA VAL A 136 0.73 -15.19 -1.47
C VAL A 136 2.24 -14.93 -1.49
N SER A 137 2.65 -13.67 -1.60
CA SER A 137 4.04 -13.24 -1.60
C SER A 137 4.77 -13.59 -0.30
N GLU A 138 6.09 -13.63 -0.35
CA GLU A 138 6.90 -13.92 0.85
C GLU A 138 6.68 -12.90 2.00
N PRO A 139 6.52 -11.59 1.78
CA PRO A 139 6.09 -10.67 2.84
C PRO A 139 4.79 -11.09 3.51
N MET A 140 3.77 -11.49 2.73
CA MET A 140 2.50 -11.96 3.28
C MET A 140 2.64 -13.29 4.01
N GLN A 141 3.43 -14.23 3.48
CA GLN A 141 3.71 -15.49 4.15
C GLN A 141 4.39 -15.28 5.51
N ARG A 142 5.37 -14.38 5.59
CA ARG A 142 6.04 -14.01 6.85
C ARG A 142 5.05 -13.41 7.86
N TYR A 143 4.25 -12.46 7.41
CA TYR A 143 3.23 -11.79 8.24
C TYR A 143 2.19 -12.78 8.75
N PHE A 144 1.70 -13.66 7.88
CA PHE A 144 0.73 -14.70 8.24
C PHE A 144 1.28 -15.67 9.28
N ARG A 145 2.53 -16.16 9.10
CA ARG A 145 3.18 -17.04 10.08
C ARG A 145 3.40 -16.35 11.43
N GLN A 146 3.72 -15.08 11.42
CA GLN A 146 3.82 -14.30 12.67
C GLN A 146 2.45 -14.22 13.37
N PHE A 147 1.40 -13.86 12.66
CA PHE A 147 0.03 -13.88 13.19
C PHE A 147 -0.36 -15.24 13.79
N LEU A 148 -0.01 -16.33 13.11
CA LEU A 148 -0.28 -17.68 13.63
C LEU A 148 0.51 -17.99 14.89
N LYS A 149 1.76 -17.55 14.99
CA LYS A 149 2.58 -17.68 16.21
C LYS A 149 1.96 -16.95 17.40
N GLU A 150 1.49 -15.74 17.18
CA GLU A 150 0.81 -14.95 18.23
C GLU A 150 -0.51 -15.61 18.66
N LYS A 151 -1.29 -16.09 17.69
CA LYS A 151 -2.62 -16.68 17.91
C LYS A 151 -2.57 -18.04 18.56
N TYR A 152 -1.74 -18.95 18.05
CA TYR A 152 -1.73 -20.36 18.47
C TYR A 152 -0.58 -20.72 19.40
N ARG A 153 0.50 -19.97 19.40
CA ARG A 153 1.71 -20.11 20.24
C ARG A 153 2.47 -21.43 20.06
N THR A 154 1.81 -22.54 19.69
CA THR A 154 2.42 -23.85 19.51
C THR A 154 1.88 -24.57 18.29
N ASP A 155 2.71 -25.41 17.66
CA ASP A 155 2.30 -26.28 16.54
C ASP A 155 1.14 -27.20 16.93
N LYS A 156 1.14 -27.70 18.17
CA LYS A 156 0.07 -28.57 18.69
C LYS A 156 -1.29 -27.87 18.68
N ALA A 157 -1.34 -26.60 19.10
CA ALA A 157 -2.57 -25.80 19.10
C ALA A 157 -3.03 -25.51 17.67
N LEU A 158 -2.10 -25.17 16.77
CA LEU A 158 -2.39 -24.95 15.35
C LEU A 158 -2.96 -26.21 14.69
N ARG A 159 -2.30 -27.38 14.85
CA ARG A 159 -2.75 -28.68 14.32
C ARG A 159 -4.14 -29.05 14.81
N LYS A 160 -4.42 -28.83 16.09
CA LYS A 160 -5.76 -29.07 16.67
C LYS A 160 -6.81 -28.16 16.03
N ALA A 161 -6.51 -26.88 15.88
CA ALA A 161 -7.44 -25.89 15.33
C ALA A 161 -7.74 -26.15 13.85
N TRP A 162 -6.71 -26.47 13.06
CA TRP A 162 -6.84 -26.70 11.61
C TRP A 162 -7.21 -28.14 11.26
N ARG A 163 -7.21 -29.05 12.24
CA ARG A 163 -7.41 -30.50 12.04
C ARG A 163 -6.43 -31.10 11.02
N GLN A 164 -5.20 -30.61 11.03
CA GLN A 164 -4.15 -30.94 10.06
C GLN A 164 -2.87 -31.33 10.80
N SER A 165 -2.48 -32.60 10.74
CA SER A 165 -1.40 -33.17 11.56
C SER A 165 0.00 -32.71 11.13
N SER A 166 0.18 -32.37 9.85
CA SER A 166 1.48 -32.02 9.25
C SER A 166 1.84 -30.53 9.36
N VAL A 167 0.86 -29.65 9.64
CA VAL A 167 1.09 -28.20 9.66
C VAL A 167 1.92 -27.79 10.88
N THR A 168 2.80 -26.82 10.67
CA THR A 168 3.56 -26.17 11.74
C THR A 168 3.44 -24.65 11.59
N LEU A 169 3.74 -23.89 12.65
CA LEU A 169 3.80 -22.44 12.61
C LEU A 169 4.86 -21.90 11.62
N ALA A 170 5.88 -22.74 11.33
CA ALA A 170 6.92 -22.39 10.37
C ALA A 170 6.55 -22.67 8.91
N THR A 171 5.72 -23.69 8.67
CA THR A 171 5.38 -24.17 7.32
C THR A 171 3.97 -23.80 6.86
N ALA A 172 3.15 -23.26 7.76
CA ALA A 172 1.82 -22.77 7.38
C ALA A 172 1.91 -21.72 6.27
N ALA A 173 1.11 -21.91 5.25
CA ALA A 173 1.02 -20.99 4.12
C ALA A 173 -0.29 -20.20 4.14
N VAL A 174 -0.29 -19.03 3.54
CA VAL A 174 -1.51 -18.27 3.25
C VAL A 174 -2.41 -19.17 2.39
N PRO A 175 -3.68 -19.36 2.74
CA PRO A 175 -4.60 -20.11 1.91
C PRO A 175 -4.77 -19.46 0.54
N GLY A 176 -4.63 -20.24 -0.53
CA GLY A 176 -5.15 -19.90 -1.85
C GLY A 176 -6.53 -20.53 -2.04
N MET A 177 -7.37 -19.96 -2.90
CA MET A 177 -8.61 -20.60 -3.31
C MET A 177 -8.39 -21.77 -4.25
#